data_094e96e502e7027727ed9cd7221b0aaa
#
_entry.id   094e96e502e7027727ed9cd7221b0aaa
#
_cell.length_a   1.000
_cell.length_b   1.000
_cell.length_c   1.000
_cell.angle_alpha   90.00
_cell.angle_beta   90.00
_cell.angle_gamma   90.00
#
_symmetry.space_group_name_H-M   'P 1'
#
loop_
_entity.id
_entity.type
_entity.pdbx_description
1 polymer ?
#
loop_
_entity_poly.entity_id
_entity_poly.type
_entity_poly.pdbx_seq_one_letter_code
_entity_poly.pdbx_strand_id
1 'polypeptide(L)'
;MAQRRARPGNVARWTTTRDRVYDQIFDRGWNPKVGAFTQHYSTEVLDSSLLMMPLQGFMAPRDPMWLSTLKAMDRELVSDSLVYRYNPSASPDGLAGDEGTFTLCTFWYVDALARAGRLDEARLVFEKMFTYANHLGLYSEEIGSTGEQLGNFPQAFSHLALIGAAVNLDYQLNHGAGQVGGVLAGP
;
A
#
# COMPACT_ATOMS: atom_id res chain seq x y z
N MET A 1 -18.49 -12.63 5.08
CA MET A 1 -19.76 -12.47 4.32
C MET A 1 -20.72 -13.64 4.50
N ALA A 2 -20.34 -14.91 4.23
CA ALA A 2 -21.25 -16.05 4.34
C ALA A 2 -21.90 -16.19 5.72
N GLN A 3 -21.12 -16.12 6.80
CA GLN A 3 -21.63 -16.18 8.17
C GLN A 3 -22.59 -15.03 8.53
N ARG A 4 -22.23 -13.77 8.16
CA ARG A 4 -23.05 -12.58 8.48
C ARG A 4 -24.35 -12.53 7.68
N ARG A 5 -24.42 -13.16 6.50
CA ARG A 5 -25.58 -13.12 5.61
C ARG A 5 -26.33 -14.45 5.54
N ALA A 6 -26.03 -15.41 6.44
CA ALA A 6 -26.62 -16.75 6.47
C ALA A 6 -26.63 -17.44 5.08
N ARG A 7 -25.62 -17.19 4.25
CA ARG A 7 -25.50 -17.79 2.94
C ARG A 7 -24.88 -19.19 3.05
N PRO A 8 -25.40 -20.18 2.29
CA PRO A 8 -24.77 -21.50 2.30
C PRO A 8 -23.35 -21.47 1.78
N GLY A 9 -22.44 -22.16 2.45
CA GLY A 9 -21.05 -22.26 2.06
C GLY A 9 -20.23 -23.09 3.05
N ASN A 10 -19.11 -23.64 2.60
CA ASN A 10 -18.23 -24.42 3.48
C ASN A 10 -17.29 -23.50 4.28
N VAL A 11 -17.90 -22.81 5.25
CA VAL A 11 -17.20 -21.81 6.08
C VAL A 11 -16.03 -22.44 6.84
N ALA A 12 -16.17 -23.68 7.34
CA ALA A 12 -15.10 -24.36 8.06
C ALA A 12 -13.86 -24.57 7.17
N ARG A 13 -14.05 -25.05 5.94
CA ARG A 13 -12.96 -25.21 4.96
C ARG A 13 -12.29 -23.87 4.63
N TRP A 14 -13.09 -22.83 4.40
CA TRP A 14 -12.54 -21.51 4.08
C TRP A 14 -11.75 -20.90 5.22
N THR A 15 -12.24 -21.05 6.47
CA THR A 15 -11.52 -20.60 7.66
C THR A 15 -10.20 -21.35 7.81
N THR A 16 -10.21 -22.67 7.73
CA THR A 16 -8.97 -23.47 7.81
C THR A 16 -7.97 -23.08 6.70
N THR A 17 -8.45 -22.87 5.48
CA THR A 17 -7.57 -22.46 4.38
C THR A 17 -7.00 -21.06 4.61
N ARG A 18 -7.82 -20.11 5.06
CA ARG A 18 -7.37 -18.77 5.43
C ARG A 18 -6.26 -18.81 6.47
N ASP A 19 -6.49 -19.56 7.54
CA ASP A 19 -5.53 -19.65 8.66
C ASP A 19 -4.20 -20.25 8.20
N ARG A 20 -4.24 -21.31 7.39
CA ARG A 20 -3.03 -21.90 6.80
C ARG A 20 -2.27 -20.92 5.90
N VAL A 21 -2.97 -20.12 5.09
CA VAL A 21 -2.33 -19.09 4.24
C VAL A 21 -1.73 -17.99 5.11
N TYR A 22 -2.45 -17.57 6.15
CA TYR A 22 -1.96 -16.57 7.11
C TYR A 22 -0.64 -17.03 7.76
N ASP A 23 -0.63 -18.22 8.34
CA ASP A 23 0.56 -18.80 8.96
C ASP A 23 1.73 -18.93 7.97
N GLN A 24 1.44 -19.37 6.74
CA GLN A 24 2.45 -19.51 5.68
C GLN A 24 3.07 -18.18 5.28
N ILE A 25 2.29 -17.08 5.24
CA ILE A 25 2.81 -15.74 4.91
C ILE A 25 3.77 -15.27 6.01
N PHE A 26 3.44 -15.48 7.28
CA PHE A 26 4.35 -15.14 8.39
C PHE A 26 5.61 -15.97 8.39
N ASP A 27 5.49 -17.29 8.16
CA ASP A 27 6.63 -18.21 8.15
C ASP A 27 7.58 -17.99 6.98
N ARG A 28 7.06 -17.73 5.78
CA ARG A 28 7.84 -17.74 4.53
C ARG A 28 7.94 -16.39 3.83
N GLY A 29 7.02 -15.46 4.09
CA GLY A 29 7.01 -14.13 3.48
C GLY A 29 7.91 -13.13 4.20
N TRP A 30 8.23 -13.38 5.47
CA TRP A 30 9.18 -12.58 6.23
C TRP A 30 10.61 -12.95 5.89
N ASN A 31 11.43 -11.98 5.51
CA ASN A 31 12.86 -12.18 5.28
C ASN A 31 13.66 -11.51 6.42
N PRO A 32 14.32 -12.29 7.31
CA PRO A 32 15.06 -11.72 8.44
C PRO A 32 16.32 -10.95 8.04
N LYS A 33 16.87 -11.18 6.84
CA LYS A 33 18.03 -10.42 6.34
C LYS A 33 17.64 -8.99 5.97
N VAL A 34 16.48 -8.84 5.33
CA VAL A 34 15.90 -7.53 4.95
C VAL A 34 15.22 -6.88 6.15
N GLY A 35 14.73 -7.70 7.09
CA GLY A 35 13.90 -7.27 8.19
C GLY A 35 12.51 -6.82 7.72
N ALA A 36 11.97 -7.45 6.68
CA ALA A 36 10.72 -7.08 6.05
C ALA A 36 9.99 -8.27 5.43
N PHE A 37 8.69 -8.14 5.19
CA PHE A 37 8.00 -8.96 4.20
C PHE A 37 8.49 -8.59 2.81
N THR A 38 8.51 -9.56 1.91
CA THR A 38 9.09 -9.43 0.58
C THR A 38 8.09 -9.80 -0.51
N GLN A 39 8.39 -9.40 -1.76
CA GLN A 39 7.52 -9.56 -2.94
C GLN A 39 7.01 -11.00 -3.11
N HIS A 40 7.87 -11.98 -2.91
CA HIS A 40 7.54 -13.39 -2.92
C HIS A 40 8.46 -14.17 -1.97
N TYR A 41 8.19 -15.45 -1.74
CA TYR A 41 9.01 -16.27 -0.86
C TYR A 41 10.44 -16.41 -1.38
N SER A 42 11.39 -16.42 -0.45
CA SER A 42 12.82 -16.62 -0.75
C SER A 42 13.47 -15.53 -1.61
N THR A 43 12.92 -14.31 -1.60
CA THR A 43 13.54 -13.13 -2.22
C THR A 43 13.97 -12.11 -1.18
N GLU A 44 14.78 -11.14 -1.60
CA GLU A 44 15.12 -9.94 -0.83
C GLU A 44 14.45 -8.68 -1.42
N VAL A 45 13.68 -8.84 -2.49
CA VAL A 45 13.03 -7.73 -3.22
C VAL A 45 11.74 -7.30 -2.53
N LEU A 46 11.54 -5.99 -2.45
CA LEU A 46 10.31 -5.37 -1.98
C LEU A 46 9.36 -5.04 -3.13
N ASP A 47 8.08 -4.94 -2.81
CA ASP A 47 7.02 -4.56 -3.73
C ASP A 47 5.98 -3.69 -3.01
N SER A 48 5.49 -2.64 -3.64
CA SER A 48 4.54 -1.70 -3.05
C SER A 48 3.17 -2.33 -2.73
N SER A 49 2.84 -3.49 -3.30
CA SER A 49 1.65 -4.24 -2.90
C SER A 49 1.67 -4.66 -1.43
N LEU A 50 2.84 -4.75 -0.80
CA LEU A 50 2.97 -5.00 0.64
C LEU A 50 2.30 -3.90 1.47
N LEU A 51 2.17 -2.66 0.97
CA LEU A 51 1.42 -1.58 1.62
C LEU A 51 -0.04 -1.97 1.88
N MET A 52 -0.59 -2.89 1.10
CA MET A 52 -1.95 -3.38 1.26
C MET A 52 -2.16 -4.28 2.49
N MET A 53 -1.10 -4.79 3.12
CA MET A 53 -1.23 -5.72 4.27
C MET A 53 -2.08 -5.12 5.41
N PRO A 54 -1.76 -3.95 5.97
CA PRO A 54 -2.62 -3.34 6.99
C PRO A 54 -3.91 -2.74 6.40
N LEU A 55 -3.89 -2.26 5.15
CA LEU A 55 -5.07 -1.68 4.50
C LEU A 55 -6.18 -2.72 4.34
N GLN A 56 -5.82 -3.97 4.09
CA GLN A 56 -6.76 -5.10 3.98
C GLN A 56 -7.05 -5.78 5.32
N GLY A 57 -6.48 -5.28 6.42
CA GLY A 57 -6.66 -5.86 7.75
C GLY A 57 -5.96 -7.21 7.93
N PHE A 58 -4.91 -7.49 7.13
CA PHE A 58 -4.13 -8.71 7.27
C PHE A 58 -3.32 -8.69 8.57
N MET A 59 -2.79 -7.52 8.94
CA MET A 59 -2.07 -7.31 10.19
C MET A 59 -2.35 -5.91 10.76
N ALA A 60 -2.02 -5.71 12.04
CA ALA A 60 -2.22 -4.43 12.68
C ALA A 60 -1.28 -3.36 12.09
N PRO A 61 -1.76 -2.11 11.88
CA PRO A 61 -0.94 -1.04 11.29
C PRO A 61 0.26 -0.62 12.15
N ARG A 62 0.32 -1.06 13.41
CA ARG A 62 1.42 -0.80 14.35
C ARG A 62 2.15 -2.08 14.77
N ASP A 63 1.91 -3.17 14.08
CA ASP A 63 2.68 -4.39 14.29
C ASP A 63 4.17 -4.13 14.02
N PRO A 64 5.09 -4.57 14.91
CA PRO A 64 6.51 -4.33 14.73
C PRO A 64 7.09 -4.86 13.41
N MET A 65 6.60 -6.00 12.92
CA MET A 65 7.04 -6.56 11.63
C MET A 65 6.56 -5.68 10.47
N TRP A 66 5.33 -5.16 10.57
CA TRP A 66 4.82 -4.21 9.59
C TRP A 66 5.61 -2.90 9.61
N LEU A 67 5.85 -2.31 10.77
CA LEU A 67 6.62 -1.06 10.87
C LEU A 67 8.05 -1.23 10.35
N SER A 68 8.66 -2.41 10.56
CA SER A 68 9.95 -2.75 9.97
C SER A 68 9.87 -2.86 8.44
N THR A 69 8.82 -3.47 7.90
CA THR A 69 8.57 -3.55 6.46
C THR A 69 8.39 -2.15 5.85
N LEU A 70 7.56 -1.30 6.47
CA LEU A 70 7.34 0.07 6.02
C LEU A 70 8.65 0.87 6.00
N LYS A 71 9.49 0.71 7.05
CA LYS A 71 10.82 1.34 7.08
C LYS A 71 11.78 0.82 6.00
N ALA A 72 11.69 -0.44 5.63
CA ALA A 72 12.45 -0.97 4.51
C ALA A 72 11.98 -0.37 3.18
N MET A 73 10.68 -0.22 2.99
CA MET A 73 10.10 0.45 1.82
C MET A 73 10.50 1.92 1.72
N ASP A 74 10.53 2.65 2.85
CA ASP A 74 11.04 4.04 2.90
C ASP A 74 12.43 4.16 2.26
N ARG A 75 13.30 3.17 2.48
CA ARG A 75 14.69 3.21 2.00
C ARG A 75 14.84 2.79 0.54
N GLU A 76 14.00 1.88 0.06
CA GLU A 76 14.23 1.18 -1.20
C GLU A 76 13.26 1.58 -2.31
N LEU A 77 12.02 1.93 -1.96
CA LEU A 77 10.99 2.21 -2.95
C LEU A 77 10.51 3.67 -2.95
N VAL A 78 10.92 4.48 -1.97
CA VAL A 78 10.51 5.89 -1.89
C VAL A 78 11.61 6.79 -2.39
N SER A 79 11.30 7.63 -3.38
CA SER A 79 12.17 8.67 -3.92
C SER A 79 11.41 9.99 -3.99
N ASP A 80 11.91 11.02 -3.30
CA ASP A 80 11.27 12.34 -3.27
C ASP A 80 9.76 12.29 -2.96
N SER A 81 9.38 11.47 -1.97
CA SER A 81 7.99 11.19 -1.55
C SER A 81 7.14 10.39 -2.53
N LEU A 82 7.62 10.09 -3.72
CA LEU A 82 6.95 9.24 -4.70
C LEU A 82 7.40 7.78 -4.53
N VAL A 83 6.54 6.83 -4.88
CA VAL A 83 6.75 5.41 -4.60
C VAL A 83 6.83 4.59 -5.88
N TYR A 84 7.95 3.89 -6.07
CA TYR A 84 8.09 2.88 -7.11
C TYR A 84 7.26 1.65 -6.78
N ARG A 85 6.74 0.99 -7.79
CA ARG A 85 6.00 -0.27 -7.63
C ARG A 85 6.91 -1.36 -7.05
N TYR A 86 8.07 -1.53 -7.65
CA TYR A 86 9.19 -2.37 -7.22
C TYR A 86 10.48 -1.83 -7.87
N ASN A 87 11.61 -2.44 -7.57
CA ASN A 87 12.86 -2.14 -8.26
C ASN A 87 12.98 -3.01 -9.54
N PRO A 88 12.82 -2.46 -10.77
CA PRO A 88 12.88 -3.25 -12.01
C PRO A 88 14.20 -3.97 -12.20
N SER A 89 15.32 -3.39 -11.73
CA SER A 89 16.64 -4.01 -11.82
C SER A 89 16.79 -5.27 -10.96
N ALA A 90 16.05 -5.33 -9.84
CA ALA A 90 16.06 -6.47 -8.92
C ALA A 90 14.95 -7.49 -9.21
N SER A 91 13.90 -7.07 -9.92
CA SER A 91 12.75 -7.91 -10.31
C SER A 91 12.35 -7.64 -11.77
N PRO A 92 13.14 -8.14 -12.76
CA PRO A 92 12.84 -7.92 -14.16
C PRO A 92 11.47 -8.50 -14.54
N ASP A 93 10.62 -7.68 -15.16
CA ASP A 93 9.28 -8.05 -15.63
C ASP A 93 9.24 -8.44 -17.11
N GLY A 94 10.37 -8.37 -17.79
CA GLY A 94 10.50 -8.69 -19.22
C GLY A 94 10.14 -7.54 -20.15
N LEU A 95 9.82 -6.36 -19.61
CA LEU A 95 9.58 -5.14 -20.39
C LEU A 95 10.87 -4.36 -20.56
N ALA A 96 11.01 -3.67 -21.68
CA ALA A 96 12.13 -2.78 -21.93
C ALA A 96 11.77 -1.36 -21.51
N GLY A 97 12.65 -0.72 -20.73
CA GLY A 97 12.49 0.66 -20.27
C GLY A 97 12.53 0.79 -18.75
N ASP A 98 12.53 2.04 -18.30
CA ASP A 98 12.44 2.38 -16.88
C ASP A 98 10.99 2.78 -16.56
N GLU A 99 10.44 2.22 -15.50
CA GLU A 99 9.14 2.64 -14.95
C GLU A 99 9.30 3.93 -14.14
N GLY A 100 8.29 4.79 -14.20
CA GLY A 100 8.13 5.90 -13.26
C GLY A 100 7.67 5.44 -11.87
N THR A 101 7.40 6.38 -11.00
CA THR A 101 6.75 6.11 -9.72
C THR A 101 5.25 5.97 -9.92
N PHE A 102 4.64 4.98 -9.27
CA PHE A 102 3.21 4.73 -9.44
C PHE A 102 2.38 5.65 -8.52
N THR A 103 1.50 6.43 -9.12
CA THR A 103 0.56 7.31 -8.41
C THR A 103 -0.28 6.55 -7.39
N LEU A 104 -0.80 5.38 -7.78
CA LEU A 104 -1.51 4.45 -6.91
C LEU A 104 -0.70 4.05 -5.68
N CYS A 105 0.57 3.66 -5.86
CA CYS A 105 1.45 3.21 -4.79
C CYS A 105 1.77 4.34 -3.82
N THR A 106 1.92 5.56 -4.33
CA THR A 106 2.14 6.75 -3.49
C THR A 106 0.94 7.04 -2.60
N PHE A 107 -0.30 6.92 -3.09
CA PHE A 107 -1.49 7.07 -2.24
C PHE A 107 -1.67 5.92 -1.24
N TRP A 108 -1.31 4.69 -1.58
CA TRP A 108 -1.25 3.59 -0.60
C TRP A 108 -0.22 3.85 0.51
N TYR A 109 0.90 4.45 0.14
CA TYR A 109 1.93 4.84 1.10
C TYR A 109 1.43 5.91 2.08
N VAL A 110 0.72 6.94 1.59
CA VAL A 110 0.03 7.93 2.44
C VAL A 110 -0.90 7.24 3.44
N ASP A 111 -1.76 6.34 2.98
CA ASP A 111 -2.69 5.60 3.84
C ASP A 111 -1.94 4.73 4.88
N ALA A 112 -0.88 4.04 4.46
CA ALA A 112 -0.05 3.23 5.35
C ALA A 112 0.68 4.06 6.42
N LEU A 113 1.24 5.21 6.05
CA LEU A 113 1.85 6.16 6.98
C LEU A 113 0.84 6.67 8.01
N ALA A 114 -0.34 7.09 7.55
CA ALA A 114 -1.39 7.59 8.43
C ALA A 114 -1.81 6.54 9.46
N ARG A 115 -2.03 5.30 9.04
CA ARG A 115 -2.38 4.17 9.93
C ARG A 115 -1.25 3.81 10.89
N ALA A 116 0.00 3.91 10.46
CA ALA A 116 1.18 3.70 11.30
C ALA A 116 1.39 4.80 12.35
N GLY A 117 0.70 5.94 12.21
CA GLY A 117 0.81 7.10 13.09
C GLY A 117 1.84 8.14 12.66
N ARG A 118 2.39 8.02 11.45
CA ARG A 118 3.32 8.99 10.85
C ARG A 118 2.52 10.09 10.12
N LEU A 119 1.68 10.82 10.88
CA LEU A 119 0.67 11.73 10.31
C LEU A 119 1.27 12.93 9.57
N ASP A 120 2.32 13.54 10.10
CA ASP A 120 2.97 14.68 9.46
C ASP A 120 3.59 14.29 8.11
N GLU A 121 4.20 13.11 8.05
CA GLU A 121 4.78 12.57 6.82
C GLU A 121 3.67 12.20 5.81
N ALA A 122 2.61 11.54 6.28
CA ALA A 122 1.46 11.22 5.44
C ALA A 122 0.85 12.47 4.80
N ARG A 123 0.69 13.53 5.61
CA ARG A 123 0.18 14.82 5.15
C ARG A 123 1.10 15.47 4.13
N LEU A 124 2.41 15.49 4.40
CA LEU A 124 3.39 16.06 3.49
C LEU A 124 3.37 15.37 2.12
N VAL A 125 3.39 14.04 2.10
CA VAL A 125 3.31 13.26 0.86
C VAL A 125 1.99 13.52 0.14
N PHE A 126 0.87 13.53 0.88
CA PHE A 126 -0.45 13.76 0.31
C PHE A 126 -0.57 15.15 -0.33
N GLU A 127 -0.13 16.21 0.36
CA GLU A 127 -0.14 17.58 -0.15
C GLU A 127 0.78 17.74 -1.37
N LYS A 128 1.94 17.07 -1.37
CA LYS A 128 2.84 17.06 -2.52
C LYS A 128 2.19 16.46 -3.76
N MET A 129 1.35 15.43 -3.61
CA MET A 129 0.66 14.83 -4.74
C MET A 129 -0.23 15.79 -5.51
N PHE A 130 -0.74 16.88 -4.89
CA PHE A 130 -1.52 17.90 -5.60
C PHE A 130 -0.72 18.62 -6.68
N THR A 131 0.60 18.67 -6.57
CA THR A 131 1.46 19.30 -7.59
C THR A 131 1.56 18.48 -8.87
N TYR A 132 1.22 17.19 -8.83
CA TYR A 132 1.22 16.27 -9.97
C TYR A 132 -0.15 16.09 -10.62
N ALA A 133 -1.21 16.66 -10.04
CA ALA A 133 -2.52 16.71 -10.67
C ALA A 133 -2.54 17.69 -11.85
N ASN A 134 -3.33 17.40 -12.88
CA ASN A 134 -3.58 18.39 -13.90
C ASN A 134 -4.55 19.49 -13.39
N HIS A 135 -4.86 20.48 -14.22
CA HIS A 135 -5.75 21.59 -13.87
C HIS A 135 -7.20 21.18 -13.53
N LEU A 136 -7.59 19.94 -13.80
CA LEU A 136 -8.89 19.36 -13.43
C LEU A 136 -8.79 18.46 -12.19
N GLY A 137 -7.62 18.34 -11.55
CA GLY A 137 -7.39 17.43 -10.42
C GLY A 137 -7.26 15.96 -10.80
N LEU A 138 -6.92 15.66 -12.06
CA LEU A 138 -6.80 14.29 -12.56
C LEU A 138 -5.35 13.81 -12.55
N TYR A 139 -5.17 12.53 -12.29
CA TYR A 139 -3.88 11.84 -12.18
C TYR A 139 -3.70 10.76 -13.24
N SER A 140 -2.46 10.59 -13.66
CA SER A 140 -1.99 9.48 -14.48
C SER A 140 -1.71 8.22 -13.65
N GLU A 141 -1.33 7.18 -14.35
CA GLU A 141 -0.83 5.92 -13.78
C GLU A 141 0.50 6.12 -13.08
N GLU A 142 1.45 6.77 -13.74
CA GLU A 142 2.80 6.99 -13.26
C GLU A 142 3.21 8.46 -13.35
N ILE A 143 4.22 8.79 -12.56
CA ILE A 143 4.92 10.08 -12.58
C ILE A 143 6.37 9.78 -12.91
N GLY A 144 6.86 10.36 -13.98
CA GLY A 144 8.24 10.22 -14.43
C GLY A 144 9.24 11.01 -13.58
N SER A 145 10.52 10.81 -13.84
CA SER A 145 11.61 11.40 -13.06
C SER A 145 11.67 12.93 -13.10
N THR A 146 11.09 13.55 -14.12
CA THR A 146 10.99 15.00 -14.26
C THR A 146 9.60 15.55 -13.92
N GLY A 147 8.71 14.71 -13.38
CA GLY A 147 7.37 15.07 -12.93
C GLY A 147 6.29 14.98 -14.01
N GLU A 148 6.64 14.45 -15.18
CA GLU A 148 5.70 14.23 -16.28
C GLU A 148 4.72 13.09 -15.95
N GLN A 149 3.50 13.23 -16.44
CA GLN A 149 2.47 12.20 -16.32
C GLN A 149 2.65 11.12 -17.38
N LEU A 150 2.74 9.85 -16.96
CA LEU A 150 3.00 8.70 -17.84
C LEU A 150 1.90 7.65 -17.68
N GLY A 151 1.83 6.75 -18.67
CA GLY A 151 0.87 5.64 -18.69
C GLY A 151 -0.57 6.08 -18.96
N ASN A 152 -1.52 5.32 -18.45
CA ASN A 152 -2.95 5.61 -18.62
C ASN A 152 -3.37 6.91 -17.92
N PHE A 153 -4.11 7.75 -18.63
CA PHE A 153 -4.63 9.03 -18.11
C PHE A 153 -6.05 9.33 -18.58
N PRO A 154 -6.98 9.74 -17.69
CA PRO A 154 -6.86 9.64 -16.24
C PRO A 154 -6.99 8.17 -15.80
N GLN A 155 -6.24 7.77 -14.75
CA GLN A 155 -6.31 6.39 -14.29
C GLN A 155 -7.26 6.22 -13.10
N ALA A 156 -8.22 5.29 -13.20
CA ALA A 156 -9.22 5.03 -12.17
C ALA A 156 -8.60 4.51 -10.85
N PHE A 157 -7.61 3.62 -10.92
CA PHE A 157 -6.97 3.07 -9.72
C PHE A 157 -6.24 4.15 -8.91
N SER A 158 -5.57 5.10 -9.58
CA SER A 158 -4.95 6.25 -8.93
C SER A 158 -5.98 7.08 -8.15
N HIS A 159 -7.15 7.33 -8.74
CA HIS A 159 -8.22 8.10 -8.08
C HIS A 159 -8.90 7.32 -6.95
N LEU A 160 -9.06 6.00 -7.07
CA LEU A 160 -9.59 5.18 -5.98
C LEU A 160 -8.64 5.19 -4.77
N ALA A 161 -7.33 5.12 -5.00
CA ALA A 161 -6.34 5.22 -3.94
C ALA A 161 -6.28 6.62 -3.31
N LEU A 162 -6.37 7.67 -4.13
CA LEU A 162 -6.49 9.07 -3.66
C LEU A 162 -7.67 9.23 -2.69
N ILE A 163 -8.85 8.75 -3.08
CA ILE A 163 -10.07 8.84 -2.23
C ILE A 163 -9.85 8.10 -0.92
N GLY A 164 -9.32 6.87 -0.99
CA GLY A 164 -9.03 6.06 0.20
C GLY A 164 -8.05 6.75 1.15
N ALA A 165 -6.94 7.25 0.61
CA ALA A 165 -5.91 7.96 1.36
C ALA A 165 -6.44 9.25 1.99
N ALA A 166 -7.21 10.05 1.24
CA ALA A 166 -7.81 11.30 1.73
C ALA A 166 -8.74 11.06 2.92
N VAL A 167 -9.68 10.11 2.77
CA VAL A 167 -10.67 9.77 3.81
C VAL A 167 -9.99 9.22 5.07
N ASN A 168 -8.99 8.34 4.90
CA ASN A 168 -8.30 7.78 6.05
C ASN A 168 -7.41 8.82 6.74
N LEU A 169 -6.66 9.61 5.97
CA LEU A 169 -5.79 10.66 6.53
C LEU A 169 -6.62 11.68 7.33
N ASP A 170 -7.73 12.17 6.76
CA ASP A 170 -8.66 13.07 7.46
C ASP A 170 -9.17 12.45 8.77
N TYR A 171 -9.58 11.18 8.72
CA TYR A 171 -10.02 10.46 9.91
C TYR A 171 -8.93 10.38 10.99
N GLN A 172 -7.70 10.00 10.62
CA GLN A 172 -6.58 9.85 11.56
C GLN A 172 -6.16 11.21 12.17
N LEU A 173 -6.18 12.29 11.38
CA LEU A 173 -5.90 13.64 11.86
C LEU A 173 -6.91 14.12 12.88
N ASN A 174 -8.19 13.78 12.71
CA ASN A 174 -9.27 14.21 13.60
C ASN A 174 -9.44 13.34 14.86
N HIS A 175 -9.05 12.05 14.82
CA HIS A 175 -9.34 11.10 15.91
C HIS A 175 -8.09 10.55 16.60
N GLY A 176 -6.90 10.92 16.13
CA GLY A 176 -5.63 10.38 16.62
C GLY A 176 -5.23 9.08 15.93
N ALA A 177 -3.92 8.93 15.76
CA ALA A 177 -3.34 7.83 15.01
C ALA A 177 -3.62 6.45 15.63
N GLY A 178 -4.01 5.50 14.81
CA GLY A 178 -4.19 4.08 15.18
C GLY A 178 -5.61 3.68 15.54
N GLN A 179 -6.59 4.56 15.42
CA GLN A 179 -7.99 4.15 15.51
C GLN A 179 -8.43 3.46 14.20
N VAL A 180 -9.03 2.28 14.33
CA VAL A 180 -9.65 1.57 13.20
C VAL A 180 -11.01 2.19 12.95
N GLY A 181 -11.03 3.24 12.17
CA GLY A 181 -12.25 3.89 11.73
C GLY A 181 -12.06 4.29 10.29
N GLY A 182 -12.50 3.51 9.40
CA GLY A 182 -12.48 3.85 7.99
C GLY A 182 -13.76 3.39 7.35
N VAL A 183 -14.17 4.05 6.32
CA VAL A 183 -15.34 3.78 5.47
C VAL A 183 -15.38 2.32 4.94
N LEU A 184 -14.29 1.55 5.11
CA LEU A 184 -14.21 0.13 4.74
C LEU A 184 -14.41 -0.83 5.94
N ALA A 185 -14.51 -0.34 7.17
CA ALA A 185 -15.00 -1.12 8.28
C ALA A 185 -16.54 -1.11 8.25
N GLY A 186 -17.11 -1.70 7.23
CA GLY A 186 -18.54 -1.94 7.18
C GLY A 186 -18.97 -2.87 8.31
N PRO A 187 -20.20 -2.69 8.86
CA PRO A 187 -20.73 -3.45 9.97
C PRO A 187 -20.77 -4.95 9.71
#